data_88d06d11d7a2e5119b5e4710c7747804
#
_entry.id   88d06d11d7a2e5119b5e4710c7747804
#
_cell.length_a   1.000
_cell.length_b   1.000
_cell.length_c   1.000
_cell.angle_alpha   90.00
_cell.angle_beta   90.00
_cell.angle_gamma   90.00
#
_symmetry.space_group_name_H-M   'P 1'
#
loop_
_entity.id
_entity.type
_entity.pdbx_description
1 polymer ?
#
loop_
_entity_poly.entity_id
_entity_poly.type
_entity_poly.pdbx_seq_one_letter_code
_entity_poly.pdbx_strand_id
1 'polypeptide(L)'
;MENSIKVFNLGGLPTAPLDSFIELQEDFKKPDADKLSKLQMLIITRGFKYSFKVWKDSEGKLWIIDAHQRRKALLGLRSYGFKIPEIPYEEIQASNKKEAVEEIAAYNSEFAQ
;
A
#
# COMPACT_ATOMS: atom_id res chain seq x y z
N MET A 1 5.62 11.94 23.82
CA MET A 1 5.09 10.62 23.47
C MET A 1 5.07 10.45 21.95
N GLU A 2 5.65 9.37 21.49
CA GLU A 2 5.64 9.10 20.06
C GLU A 2 4.35 8.43 19.66
N ASN A 3 3.67 9.02 18.68
CA ASN A 3 2.48 8.41 18.10
C ASN A 3 2.93 7.46 17.01
N SER A 4 2.69 6.18 17.22
CA SER A 4 3.04 5.15 16.24
C SER A 4 1.79 4.40 15.83
N ILE A 5 1.70 4.09 14.56
CA ILE A 5 0.64 3.25 14.03
C ILE A 5 0.99 1.80 14.31
N LYS A 6 -0.01 1.01 14.68
CA LYS A 6 0.17 -0.43 14.85
C LYS A 6 0.01 -1.11 13.49
N VAL A 7 0.98 -1.91 13.10
CA VAL A 7 0.94 -2.67 11.85
C VAL A 7 0.89 -4.15 12.17
N PHE A 8 -0.07 -4.85 11.58
CA PHE A 8 -0.27 -6.28 11.79
C PHE A 8 0.30 -7.05 10.60
N ASN A 9 1.00 -8.13 10.87
CA ASN A 9 1.56 -8.99 9.84
C ASN A 9 1.33 -10.45 10.21
N LEU A 10 0.07 -10.84 10.25
CA LEU A 10 -0.34 -12.18 10.69
C LEU A 10 0.15 -13.27 9.75
N GLY A 11 0.34 -12.95 8.49
CA GLY A 11 0.83 -13.91 7.50
C GLY A 11 2.34 -14.05 7.45
N GLY A 12 3.09 -13.31 8.26
CA GLY A 12 4.54 -13.37 8.22
C GLY A 12 5.15 -12.92 6.91
N LEU A 13 4.52 -11.95 6.25
CA LEU A 13 5.00 -11.42 4.97
C LEU A 13 6.29 -10.62 5.15
N PRO A 14 7.11 -10.51 4.12
CA PRO A 14 8.24 -9.58 4.16
C PRO A 14 7.74 -8.15 4.33
N THR A 15 8.57 -7.33 4.96
CA THR A 15 8.23 -5.93 5.24
C THR A 15 9.28 -5.00 4.66
N ALA A 16 8.90 -3.76 4.42
CA ALA A 16 9.81 -2.72 3.97
C ALA A 16 9.34 -1.36 4.47
N PRO A 17 10.25 -0.39 4.61
CA PRO A 17 9.86 0.97 4.97
C PRO A 17 8.93 1.57 3.92
N LEU A 18 8.03 2.44 4.37
CA LEU A 18 7.06 3.08 3.48
C LEU A 18 7.72 3.75 2.26
N ASP A 19 8.90 4.34 2.46
CA ASP A 19 9.62 5.02 1.38
C ASP A 19 10.20 4.08 0.33
N SER A 20 10.25 2.78 0.61
CA SER A 20 10.75 1.79 -0.35
C SER A 20 9.74 1.47 -1.44
N PHE A 21 8.49 1.83 -1.23
CA PHE A 21 7.43 1.54 -2.18
C PHE A 21 7.28 2.68 -3.18
N ILE A 22 7.25 2.34 -4.47
CA ILE A 22 7.21 3.32 -5.56
C ILE A 22 5.85 3.20 -6.25
N GLU A 23 5.21 4.33 -6.51
CA GLU A 23 3.96 4.32 -7.26
C GLU A 23 4.23 3.94 -8.72
N LEU A 24 3.49 2.93 -9.19
CA LEU A 24 3.62 2.45 -10.56
C LEU A 24 2.96 3.38 -11.56
N GLN A 25 1.84 3.94 -11.17
CA GLN A 25 1.03 4.81 -12.02
C GLN A 25 0.71 6.08 -11.29
N GLU A 26 0.63 7.17 -12.05
CA GLU A 26 0.09 8.40 -11.50
C GLU A 26 -1.39 8.20 -11.21
N ASP A 27 -1.81 8.82 -10.14
CA ASP A 27 -3.19 8.75 -9.73
C ASP A 27 -4.05 9.59 -10.64
N PHE A 28 -4.79 8.94 -11.49
CA PHE A 28 -5.73 9.62 -12.37
C PHE A 28 -6.99 10.07 -11.64
N LYS A 29 -7.20 9.53 -10.45
CA LYS A 29 -8.34 9.90 -9.61
C LYS A 29 -7.83 10.56 -8.35
N LYS A 30 -8.26 11.77 -8.10
CA LYS A 30 -8.01 12.38 -6.81
C LYS A 30 -8.74 11.56 -5.76
N PRO A 31 -8.07 11.24 -4.65
CA PRO A 31 -8.75 10.53 -3.58
C PRO A 31 -9.86 11.43 -3.03
N ASP A 32 -10.99 10.81 -2.72
CA ASP A 32 -12.04 11.47 -1.98
C ASP A 32 -11.49 11.78 -0.59
N ALA A 33 -11.45 13.05 -0.24
CA ALA A 33 -10.88 13.49 1.04
C ALA A 33 -11.59 12.85 2.23
N ASP A 34 -12.91 12.68 2.14
CA ASP A 34 -13.68 12.06 3.22
C ASP A 34 -13.31 10.59 3.38
N LYS A 35 -13.18 9.87 2.27
CA LYS A 35 -12.80 8.45 2.31
C LYS A 35 -11.39 8.28 2.84
N LEU A 36 -10.48 9.17 2.43
CA LEU A 36 -9.11 9.14 2.92
C LEU A 36 -9.06 9.38 4.42
N SER A 37 -9.79 10.38 4.91
CA SER A 37 -9.86 10.67 6.34
C SER A 37 -10.42 9.51 7.14
N LYS A 38 -11.47 8.86 6.63
CA LYS A 38 -12.05 7.68 7.29
C LYS A 38 -11.07 6.54 7.35
N LEU A 39 -10.32 6.32 6.28
CA LEU A 39 -9.29 5.27 6.25
C LEU A 39 -8.20 5.58 7.26
N GLN A 40 -7.75 6.82 7.34
CA GLN A 40 -6.75 7.25 8.32
C GLN A 40 -7.23 7.02 9.74
N MET A 41 -8.48 7.36 10.04
CA MET A 41 -9.06 7.13 11.37
C MET A 41 -9.13 5.64 11.71
N LEU A 42 -9.49 4.80 10.75
CA LEU A 42 -9.49 3.36 10.96
C LEU A 42 -8.10 2.83 11.26
N ILE A 43 -7.10 3.34 10.55
CA ILE A 43 -5.70 2.94 10.79
C ILE A 43 -5.26 3.35 12.18
N ILE A 44 -5.59 4.57 12.60
CA ILE A 44 -5.23 5.06 13.94
C ILE A 44 -5.89 4.22 15.03
N THR A 45 -7.17 3.94 14.87
CA THR A 45 -7.98 3.29 15.92
C THR A 45 -7.85 1.78 15.94
N ARG A 46 -7.69 1.15 14.78
CA ARG A 46 -7.68 -0.32 14.66
C ARG A 46 -6.36 -0.90 14.17
N GLY A 47 -5.44 -0.05 13.75
CA GLY A 47 -4.17 -0.49 13.20
C GLY A 47 -4.25 -0.75 11.69
N PHE A 48 -3.08 -0.90 11.09
CA PHE A 48 -2.97 -1.21 9.66
C PHE A 48 -2.90 -2.72 9.49
N LYS A 49 -3.92 -3.28 8.88
CA LYS A 49 -4.10 -4.74 8.75
C LYS A 49 -3.97 -5.24 7.32
N TYR A 50 -3.41 -4.42 6.44
CA TYR A 50 -3.30 -4.73 5.02
C TYR A 50 -1.85 -4.94 4.63
N SER A 51 -1.66 -5.47 3.44
CA SER A 51 -0.36 -5.53 2.80
C SER A 51 -0.44 -4.83 1.46
N PHE A 52 0.72 -4.40 0.95
CA PHE A 52 0.79 -3.85 -0.40
C PHE A 52 1.09 -4.97 -1.38
N LYS A 53 0.45 -4.93 -2.54
CA LYS A 53 0.81 -5.82 -3.64
C LYS A 53 1.80 -5.08 -4.52
N VAL A 54 2.97 -5.70 -4.74
CA VAL A 54 4.06 -5.04 -5.44
C VAL A 54 4.63 -5.94 -6.53
N TRP A 55 5.23 -5.31 -7.51
CA TRP A 55 6.09 -5.98 -8.47
C TRP A 55 7.53 -5.54 -8.18
N LYS A 56 8.42 -6.51 -8.02
CA LYS A 56 9.83 -6.23 -7.74
C LYS A 56 10.61 -6.32 -9.04
N ASP A 57 11.30 -5.25 -9.39
CA ASP A 57 12.07 -5.22 -10.63
C ASP A 57 13.46 -5.86 -10.47
N SER A 58 14.22 -5.86 -11.55
CA SER A 58 15.56 -6.46 -11.55
C SER A 58 16.54 -5.75 -10.62
N GLU A 59 16.26 -4.51 -10.26
CA GLU A 59 17.09 -3.74 -9.33
C GLU A 59 16.63 -3.88 -7.88
N GLY A 60 15.58 -4.65 -7.65
CA GLY A 60 15.04 -4.85 -6.31
C GLY A 60 14.06 -3.78 -5.87
N LYS A 61 13.64 -2.90 -6.75
CA LYS A 61 12.68 -1.84 -6.43
C LYS A 61 11.27 -2.41 -6.33
N LEU A 62 10.54 -1.96 -5.34
CA LEU A 62 9.18 -2.43 -5.04
C LEU A 62 8.16 -1.45 -5.62
N TRP A 63 7.56 -1.83 -6.73
CA TRP A 63 6.55 -1.00 -7.40
C TRP A 63 5.17 -1.41 -6.92
N ILE A 64 4.43 -0.46 -6.35
CA ILE A 64 3.06 -0.73 -5.87
C ILE A 64 2.14 -0.93 -7.07
N ILE A 65 1.46 -2.07 -7.09
CA ILE A 65 0.47 -2.39 -8.12
C ILE A 65 -0.93 -2.07 -7.61
N ASP A 66 -1.15 -2.26 -6.32
CA ASP A 66 -2.44 -2.07 -5.69
C ASP A 66 -2.24 -1.36 -4.36
N ALA A 67 -3.31 -0.83 -3.79
CA ALA A 67 -3.30 -0.16 -2.49
C ALA A 67 -2.76 1.27 -2.49
N HIS A 68 -2.94 2.00 -3.58
CA HIS A 68 -2.52 3.40 -3.66
C HIS A 68 -3.18 4.27 -2.59
N GLN A 69 -4.46 4.04 -2.29
CA GLN A 69 -5.18 4.80 -1.26
C GLN A 69 -4.60 4.55 0.13
N ARG A 70 -4.25 3.30 0.40
CA ARG A 70 -3.64 2.93 1.69
C ARG A 70 -2.28 3.59 1.86
N ARG A 71 -1.49 3.63 0.80
CA ARG A 71 -0.20 4.32 0.81
C ARG A 71 -0.37 5.82 1.08
N LYS A 72 -1.33 6.45 0.41
CA LYS A 72 -1.63 7.86 0.63
C LYS A 72 -2.08 8.13 2.06
N ALA A 73 -2.91 7.26 2.60
CA ALA A 73 -3.35 7.39 3.99
C ALA A 73 -2.16 7.35 4.95
N LEU A 74 -1.24 6.41 4.75
CA LEU A 74 -0.05 6.29 5.59
C LEU A 74 0.88 7.49 5.44
N LEU A 75 1.08 7.96 4.21
CA LEU A 75 1.90 9.15 3.98
C LEU A 75 1.31 10.38 4.69
N GLY A 76 -0.02 10.52 4.63
CA GLY A 76 -0.70 11.60 5.32
C GLY A 76 -0.53 11.53 6.83
N LEU A 77 -0.67 10.32 7.39
CA LEU A 77 -0.46 10.13 8.84
C LEU A 77 0.97 10.45 9.24
N ARG A 78 1.95 10.04 8.42
CA ARG A 78 3.35 10.38 8.69
C ARG A 78 3.56 11.88 8.70
N SER A 79 2.90 12.60 7.79
CA SER A 79 3.01 14.06 7.75
C SER A 79 2.41 14.73 8.98
N TYR A 80 1.48 14.07 9.65
CA TYR A 80 0.90 14.56 10.92
C TYR A 80 1.73 14.15 12.14
N GLY A 81 2.85 13.47 11.94
CA GLY A 81 3.75 13.12 13.02
C GLY A 81 3.65 11.69 13.53
N PHE A 82 2.84 10.86 12.87
CA PHE A 82 2.77 9.44 13.25
C PHE A 82 3.98 8.70 12.71
N LYS A 83 4.52 7.80 13.51
CA LYS A 83 5.54 6.88 13.06
C LYS A 83 4.89 5.73 12.31
N ILE A 84 5.42 5.43 11.16
CA ILE A 84 4.93 4.33 10.32
C ILE A 84 5.96 3.20 10.37
N PRO A 85 5.64 2.07 11.02
CA PRO A 85 6.52 0.91 10.99
C PRO A 85 6.66 0.34 9.58
N GLU A 86 7.52 -0.64 9.41
CA GLU A 86 7.64 -1.32 8.12
C GLU A 86 6.32 -1.96 7.73
N ILE A 87 6.02 -1.93 6.44
CA ILE A 87 4.75 -2.36 5.90
C ILE A 87 4.91 -3.72 5.21
N PRO A 88 4.03 -4.70 5.51
CA PRO A 88 4.05 -5.99 4.82
C PRO A 88 3.70 -5.84 3.35
N TYR A 89 4.30 -6.67 2.52
CA TYR A 89 3.99 -6.68 1.09
C TYR A 89 4.00 -8.09 0.52
N GLU A 90 3.26 -8.26 -0.57
CA GLU A 90 3.23 -9.50 -1.35
C GLU A 90 3.74 -9.18 -2.75
N GLU A 91 4.63 -10.03 -3.25
CA GLU A 91 5.13 -9.87 -4.61
C GLU A 91 4.19 -10.51 -5.62
N ILE A 92 3.91 -9.78 -6.70
CA ILE A 92 3.18 -10.31 -7.84
C ILE A 92 4.20 -10.88 -8.82
N GLN A 93 4.01 -12.11 -9.21
CA GLN A 93 4.87 -12.77 -10.17
C GLN A 93 4.52 -12.31 -11.58
N ALA A 94 5.42 -11.57 -12.21
CA ALA A 94 5.22 -11.07 -13.56
C ALA A 94 6.58 -10.77 -14.19
N SER A 95 6.62 -10.83 -15.50
CA SER A 95 7.86 -10.60 -16.25
C SER A 95 8.24 -9.13 -16.34
N ASN A 96 7.23 -8.25 -16.24
CA ASN A 96 7.44 -6.81 -16.35
C ASN A 96 6.28 -6.07 -15.68
N LYS A 97 6.38 -4.73 -15.59
CA LYS A 97 5.37 -3.89 -14.96
C LYS A 97 4.00 -4.03 -15.60
N LYS A 98 3.97 -4.04 -16.94
CA LYS A 98 2.72 -4.12 -17.68
C LYS A 98 1.96 -5.39 -17.33
N GLU A 99 2.65 -6.51 -17.31
CA GLU A 99 2.06 -7.80 -16.96
C GLU A 99 1.54 -7.80 -15.51
N ALA A 100 2.29 -7.20 -14.58
CA ALA A 100 1.87 -7.09 -13.19
C ALA A 100 0.58 -6.28 -13.07
N VAL A 101 0.48 -5.17 -13.78
CA VAL A 101 -0.73 -4.34 -13.78
C VAL A 101 -1.91 -5.10 -14.37
N GLU A 102 -1.68 -5.84 -15.45
CA GLU A 102 -2.72 -6.66 -16.09
C GLU A 102 -3.23 -7.75 -15.15
N GLU A 103 -2.33 -8.34 -14.38
CA GLU A 103 -2.68 -9.38 -13.40
C GLU A 103 -3.65 -8.83 -12.35
N ILE A 104 -3.33 -7.68 -11.78
CA ILE A 104 -4.19 -7.05 -10.78
C ILE A 104 -5.51 -6.60 -11.40
N ALA A 105 -5.47 -6.05 -12.61
CA ALA A 105 -6.68 -5.61 -13.30
C ALA A 105 -7.62 -6.78 -13.58
N ALA A 106 -7.08 -7.93 -13.95
CA ALA A 106 -7.87 -9.13 -14.20
C ALA A 106 -8.59 -9.58 -12.93
N TYR A 107 -7.90 -9.57 -11.79
CA TYR A 107 -8.53 -9.91 -10.52
C TYR A 107 -9.63 -8.93 -10.16
N ASN A 108 -9.37 -7.64 -10.29
CA ASN A 108 -10.34 -6.62 -9.96
C ASN A 108 -11.58 -6.70 -10.86
N SER A 109 -11.40 -6.97 -12.14
CA SER A 109 -12.50 -7.06 -13.07
C SER A 109 -13.38 -8.30 -12.82
N GLU A 110 -12.79 -9.41 -12.38
CA GLU A 110 -13.54 -10.64 -12.09
C GLU A 110 -14.27 -10.62 -10.75
N PHE A 111 -13.67 -10.01 -9.75
CA PHE A 111 -14.15 -10.14 -8.37
C PHE A 111 -14.65 -8.84 -7.74
N ALA A 112 -14.59 -7.74 -8.43
CA ALA A 112 -15.00 -6.44 -7.93
C ALA A 112 -16.43 -6.08 -8.25
N GLN A 113 -17.24 -7.03 -8.61
CA GLN A 113 -18.65 -6.78 -8.97
C GLN A 113 -19.59 -6.94 -7.80
#